data_e1da9bcb11f5c52b82c4859483a02d8f
#
_entry.id   e1da9bcb11f5c52b82c4859483a02d8f
#
_cell.length_a   1.000
_cell.length_b   1.000
_cell.length_c   1.000
_cell.angle_alpha   90.00
_cell.angle_beta   90.00
_cell.angle_gamma   90.00
#
_symmetry.space_group_name_H-M   'P 1'
#
loop_
_entity.id
_entity.type
_entity.pdbx_description
1 polymer ?
#
loop_
_entity_poly.entity_id
_entity_poly.type
_entity_poly.pdbx_seq_one_letter_code
_entity_poly.pdbx_strand_id
1 'polypeptide(L)'
;ERFDQKGFYQVEEKIERELSNFQLDGYGNRRISSLSGGQKRLVEIVKIMHSEAHLALIDEPTNHMDYVAKQQFIDWMNSQPHQAMLIITHDRDVLGQVDRIVEIKDGQAVSYRGNYDAYLKQNAQATTAGMNNFEQIEKRIVNLKQKVLDYQRLKEKSRNPGTIQKFKRLENEARAELAELSEMEKPTFWIDKESA
;
A
#
# COMPACT_ATOMS: atom_id res chain seq x y z
N GLU A 1 39.37 4.40 10.18
CA GLU A 1 39.18 3.17 11.01
C GLU A 1 37.80 3.13 11.69
N ARG A 2 37.33 4.21 12.32
CA ARG A 2 36.03 4.22 13.04
C ARG A 2 34.82 4.25 12.09
N PHE A 3 34.98 4.78 10.88
CA PHE A 3 33.95 4.82 9.82
C PHE A 3 33.89 3.49 9.08
N ASP A 4 35.01 2.81 8.82
CA ASP A 4 35.03 1.49 8.20
C ASP A 4 34.37 0.41 9.04
N GLN A 5 34.55 0.44 10.37
CA GLN A 5 33.94 -0.51 11.29
C GLN A 5 32.39 -0.41 11.35
N LYS A 6 31.83 0.73 10.98
CA LYS A 6 30.36 0.95 10.96
C LYS A 6 29.72 0.77 9.58
N GLY A 7 30.50 0.40 8.55
CA GLY A 7 29.99 0.14 7.20
C GLY A 7 29.44 1.38 6.49
N PHE A 8 29.89 2.59 6.86
CA PHE A 8 29.39 3.84 6.28
C PHE A 8 29.61 3.95 4.76
N TYR A 9 30.66 3.32 4.24
CA TYR A 9 30.94 3.29 2.79
C TYR A 9 29.95 2.44 1.99
N GLN A 10 29.16 1.59 2.66
CA GLN A 10 28.12 0.78 2.01
C GLN A 10 26.72 1.40 2.14
N VAL A 11 26.57 2.51 2.88
CA VAL A 11 25.25 3.10 3.16
C VAL A 11 24.65 3.69 1.89
N GLU A 12 25.43 4.38 1.06
CA GLU A 12 24.96 4.96 -0.20
C GLU A 12 24.47 3.88 -1.15
N GLU A 13 25.24 2.81 -1.35
CA GLU A 13 24.83 1.68 -2.19
C GLU A 13 23.58 0.97 -1.67
N LYS A 14 23.45 0.86 -0.35
CA LYS A 14 22.25 0.28 0.26
C LYS A 14 21.03 1.17 0.03
N ILE A 15 21.15 2.47 0.27
CA ILE A 15 20.08 3.43 0.05
C ILE A 15 19.68 3.45 -1.42
N GLU A 16 20.62 3.50 -2.36
CA GLU A 16 20.32 3.50 -3.79
C GLU A 16 19.60 2.22 -4.22
N ARG A 17 20.02 1.07 -3.71
CA ARG A 17 19.35 -0.20 -3.98
C ARG A 17 17.92 -0.20 -3.45
N GLU A 18 17.67 0.30 -2.23
CA GLU A 18 16.32 0.37 -1.68
C GLU A 18 15.45 1.40 -2.42
N LEU A 19 16.02 2.54 -2.79
CA LEU A 19 15.31 3.49 -3.65
C LEU A 19 14.95 2.87 -5.00
N SER A 20 15.84 2.07 -5.59
CA SER A 20 15.59 1.33 -6.83
C SER A 20 14.45 0.31 -6.68
N ASN A 21 14.38 -0.40 -5.54
CA ASN A 21 13.28 -1.30 -5.23
C ASN A 21 11.91 -0.59 -5.24
N PHE A 22 11.88 0.69 -4.88
CA PHE A 22 10.69 1.55 -4.93
C PHE A 22 10.56 2.37 -6.21
N GLN A 23 11.31 2.04 -7.28
CA GLN A 23 11.33 2.77 -8.55
C GLN A 23 11.70 4.27 -8.39
N LEU A 24 12.54 4.57 -7.44
CA LEU A 24 13.09 5.89 -7.16
C LEU A 24 14.57 5.98 -7.61
N ASP A 25 14.90 5.36 -8.75
CA ASP A 25 16.25 5.38 -9.32
C ASP A 25 16.72 6.80 -9.59
N GLY A 26 17.95 7.13 -9.14
CA GLY A 26 18.54 8.45 -9.30
C GLY A 26 17.91 9.55 -8.44
N TYR A 27 17.08 9.19 -7.47
CA TYR A 27 16.47 10.16 -6.54
C TYR A 27 17.36 10.48 -5.34
N GLY A 28 18.43 9.71 -5.10
CA GLY A 28 19.32 9.88 -3.94
C GLY A 28 19.88 11.30 -3.78
N ASN A 29 20.13 12.01 -4.91
CA ASN A 29 20.64 13.37 -4.92
C ASN A 29 19.55 14.44 -5.10
N ARG A 30 18.27 14.10 -5.11
CA ARG A 30 17.19 15.08 -5.25
C ARG A 30 16.83 15.70 -3.91
N ARG A 31 16.39 16.96 -3.94
CA ARG A 31 15.83 17.62 -2.76
C ARG A 31 14.48 16.99 -2.42
N ILE A 32 14.25 16.67 -1.15
CA ILE A 32 12.98 16.12 -0.65
C ILE A 32 11.78 17.01 -1.04
N SER A 33 11.98 18.34 -1.10
CA SER A 33 10.94 19.28 -1.51
C SER A 33 10.45 19.08 -2.95
N SER A 34 11.26 18.47 -3.83
CA SER A 34 10.88 18.20 -5.23
C SER A 34 10.14 16.87 -5.42
N LEU A 35 10.00 16.07 -4.37
CA LEU A 35 9.32 14.78 -4.41
C LEU A 35 7.80 14.96 -4.27
N SER A 36 7.03 14.08 -4.93
CA SER A 36 5.59 13.96 -4.70
C SER A 36 5.29 13.47 -3.26
N GLY A 37 4.05 13.60 -2.81
CA GLY A 37 3.63 13.11 -1.49
C GLY A 37 3.90 11.61 -1.32
N GLY A 38 3.55 10.78 -2.31
CA GLY A 38 3.82 9.34 -2.30
C GLY A 38 5.32 9.02 -2.29
N GLN A 39 6.12 9.71 -3.10
CA GLN A 39 7.57 9.53 -3.10
C GLN A 39 8.23 9.88 -1.76
N LYS A 40 7.78 10.96 -1.11
CA LYS A 40 8.23 11.30 0.25
C LYS A 40 7.94 10.19 1.24
N ARG A 41 6.75 9.60 1.15
CA ARG A 41 6.33 8.50 2.01
C ARG A 41 7.20 7.24 1.80
N LEU A 42 7.50 6.90 0.55
CA LEU A 42 8.42 5.78 0.25
C LEU A 42 9.83 6.03 0.82
N VAL A 43 10.34 7.25 0.75
CA VAL A 43 11.63 7.60 1.39
C VAL A 43 11.58 7.45 2.91
N GLU A 44 10.45 7.78 3.56
CA GLU A 44 10.27 7.55 5.00
C GLU A 44 10.27 6.04 5.33
N ILE A 45 9.66 5.22 4.48
CA ILE A 45 9.69 3.75 4.62
C ILE A 45 11.11 3.23 4.51
N VAL A 46 11.89 3.69 3.54
CA VAL A 46 13.31 3.32 3.41
C VAL A 46 14.10 3.63 4.69
N LYS A 47 13.81 4.74 5.37
CA LYS A 47 14.42 5.02 6.69
C LYS A 47 14.04 3.99 7.76
N ILE A 48 12.78 3.56 7.78
CA ILE A 48 12.33 2.52 8.72
C ILE A 48 13.05 1.20 8.44
N MET A 49 13.22 0.84 7.17
CA MET A 49 13.92 -0.38 6.75
C MET A 49 15.36 -0.45 7.26
N HIS A 50 16.03 0.70 7.34
CA HIS A 50 17.41 0.80 7.82
C HIS A 50 17.51 1.15 9.31
N SER A 51 16.38 1.22 10.02
CA SER A 51 16.39 1.34 11.47
C SER A 51 16.57 -0.05 12.10
N GLU A 52 17.34 -0.13 13.17
CA GLU A 52 17.48 -1.35 13.99
C GLU A 52 16.27 -1.55 14.93
N ALA A 53 15.14 -0.91 14.64
CA ALA A 53 13.95 -0.95 15.47
C ALA A 53 13.25 -2.32 15.35
N HIS A 54 12.92 -2.92 16.47
CA HIS A 54 12.15 -4.17 16.51
C HIS A 54 10.65 -3.94 16.30
N LEU A 55 10.17 -2.72 16.45
CA LEU A 55 8.78 -2.31 16.24
C LEU A 55 8.73 -1.04 15.41
N ALA A 56 8.03 -1.09 14.29
CA ALA A 56 7.70 0.07 13.47
C ALA A 56 6.27 0.56 13.79
N LEU A 57 6.13 1.86 14.06
CA LEU A 57 4.84 2.52 14.20
C LEU A 57 4.61 3.35 12.94
N ILE A 58 3.57 3.02 12.19
CA ILE A 58 3.32 3.59 10.86
C ILE A 58 1.89 4.12 10.82
N ASP A 59 1.75 5.42 10.59
CA ASP A 59 0.47 6.10 10.54
C ASP A 59 0.10 6.45 9.10
N GLU A 60 -1.03 5.92 8.62
CA GLU A 60 -1.60 6.12 7.29
C GLU A 60 -0.54 6.10 6.16
N PRO A 61 0.23 4.99 6.01
CA PRO A 61 1.36 4.95 5.09
C PRO A 61 0.97 5.14 3.62
N THR A 62 -0.21 4.73 3.23
CA THR A 62 -0.67 4.71 1.84
C THR A 62 -1.34 6.01 1.40
N ASN A 63 -1.49 6.99 2.30
CA ASN A 63 -2.03 8.29 1.93
C ASN A 63 -1.17 8.96 0.84
N HIS A 64 -1.82 9.43 -0.21
CA HIS A 64 -1.21 10.07 -1.39
C HIS A 64 -0.34 9.13 -2.25
N MET A 65 -0.37 7.82 -2.01
CA MET A 65 0.25 6.85 -2.88
C MET A 65 -0.69 6.50 -4.03
N ASP A 66 -0.12 6.35 -5.23
CA ASP A 66 -0.84 5.68 -6.32
C ASP A 66 -0.82 4.15 -6.09
N TYR A 67 -1.53 3.43 -6.93
CA TYR A 67 -1.64 1.98 -6.78
C TYR A 67 -0.27 1.27 -6.82
N VAL A 68 0.66 1.74 -7.65
CA VAL A 68 1.98 1.10 -7.80
C VAL A 68 2.82 1.29 -6.54
N ALA A 69 2.88 2.53 -6.02
CA ALA A 69 3.59 2.84 -4.78
C ALA A 69 3.01 2.08 -3.57
N LYS A 70 1.68 1.94 -3.53
CA LYS A 70 1.00 1.15 -2.50
C LYS A 70 1.41 -0.32 -2.57
N GLN A 71 1.44 -0.92 -3.77
CA GLN A 71 1.84 -2.31 -3.92
C GLN A 71 3.29 -2.52 -3.48
N GLN A 72 4.18 -1.61 -3.80
CA GLN A 72 5.58 -1.65 -3.34
C GLN A 72 5.69 -1.61 -1.81
N PHE A 73 4.87 -0.78 -1.15
CA PHE A 73 4.79 -0.75 0.31
C PHE A 73 4.33 -2.10 0.89
N ILE A 74 3.30 -2.69 0.30
CA ILE A 74 2.77 -4.00 0.72
C ILE A 74 3.80 -5.10 0.53
N ASP A 75 4.49 -5.12 -0.61
CA ASP A 75 5.53 -6.09 -0.91
C ASP A 75 6.70 -5.98 0.09
N TRP A 76 7.10 -4.73 0.42
CA TRP A 76 8.07 -4.49 1.47
C TRP A 76 7.59 -5.00 2.84
N MET A 77 6.37 -4.65 3.25
CA MET A 77 5.79 -5.08 4.53
C MET A 77 5.82 -6.60 4.67
N ASN A 78 5.45 -7.32 3.62
CA ASN A 78 5.43 -8.79 3.60
C ASN A 78 6.85 -9.40 3.58
N SER A 79 7.86 -8.65 3.15
CA SER A 79 9.26 -9.09 3.11
C SER A 79 9.99 -8.98 4.46
N GLN A 80 9.34 -8.41 5.50
CA GLN A 80 9.95 -8.14 6.81
C GLN A 80 9.47 -9.09 7.93
N PRO A 81 9.83 -10.39 7.90
CA PRO A 81 9.28 -11.39 8.83
C PRO A 81 9.71 -11.19 10.28
N HIS A 82 10.75 -10.39 10.53
CA HIS A 82 11.35 -10.22 11.85
C HIS A 82 11.05 -8.87 12.51
N GLN A 83 10.40 -7.96 11.80
CA GLN A 83 10.03 -6.65 12.31
C GLN A 83 8.54 -6.63 12.66
N ALA A 84 8.21 -6.35 13.91
CA ALA A 84 6.83 -6.08 14.29
C ALA A 84 6.39 -4.71 13.74
N MET A 85 5.18 -4.64 13.20
CA MET A 85 4.61 -3.40 12.67
C MET A 85 3.26 -3.14 13.32
N LEU A 86 3.05 -1.91 13.80
CA LEU A 86 1.74 -1.40 14.17
C LEU A 86 1.38 -0.30 13.17
N ILE A 87 0.38 -0.60 12.33
CA ILE A 87 -0.02 0.26 11.23
C ILE A 87 -1.41 0.80 11.53
N ILE A 88 -1.55 2.13 11.55
CA ILE A 88 -2.85 2.79 11.59
C ILE A 88 -3.24 3.05 10.14
N THR A 89 -4.34 2.47 9.69
CA THR A 89 -4.81 2.66 8.32
C THR A 89 -6.27 2.24 8.15
N HIS A 90 -6.92 2.82 7.16
CA HIS A 90 -8.21 2.39 6.65
C HIS A 90 -8.08 1.69 5.26
N ASP A 91 -6.85 1.54 4.76
CA ASP A 91 -6.60 0.93 3.45
C ASP A 91 -6.77 -0.58 3.49
N ARG A 92 -7.74 -1.09 2.73
CA ARG A 92 -8.08 -2.51 2.69
C ARG A 92 -6.99 -3.39 2.11
N ASP A 93 -6.20 -2.87 1.19
CA ASP A 93 -5.09 -3.64 0.61
C ASP A 93 -4.04 -3.95 1.67
N VAL A 94 -3.77 -2.98 2.55
CA VAL A 94 -2.89 -3.17 3.72
C VAL A 94 -3.56 -4.07 4.75
N LEU A 95 -4.83 -3.80 5.09
CA LEU A 95 -5.61 -4.61 6.05
C LEU A 95 -5.78 -6.07 5.58
N GLY A 96 -5.73 -6.31 4.27
CA GLY A 96 -5.74 -7.66 3.68
C GLY A 96 -4.47 -8.48 3.94
N GLN A 97 -3.38 -7.84 4.36
CA GLN A 97 -2.06 -8.46 4.52
C GLN A 97 -1.61 -8.61 5.99
N VAL A 98 -2.38 -8.11 6.94
CA VAL A 98 -2.01 -8.15 8.35
C VAL A 98 -2.43 -9.44 9.03
N ASP A 99 -1.73 -9.82 10.11
CA ASP A 99 -2.01 -11.01 10.91
C ASP A 99 -3.06 -10.75 12.00
N ARG A 100 -3.30 -9.46 12.30
CA ARG A 100 -4.19 -9.03 13.38
C ARG A 100 -4.73 -7.64 13.10
N ILE A 101 -6.01 -7.46 13.40
CA ILE A 101 -6.66 -6.14 13.38
C ILE A 101 -7.06 -5.78 14.80
N VAL A 102 -6.79 -4.54 15.19
CA VAL A 102 -7.30 -3.95 16.44
C VAL A 102 -8.26 -2.82 16.07
N GLU A 103 -9.52 -3.03 16.35
CA GLU A 103 -10.56 -2.02 16.20
C GLU A 103 -10.66 -1.21 17.49
N ILE A 104 -10.66 0.11 17.37
CA ILE A 104 -10.92 1.02 18.50
C ILE A 104 -12.32 1.57 18.32
N LYS A 105 -13.22 1.21 19.22
CA LYS A 105 -14.62 1.64 19.22
C LYS A 105 -15.05 2.00 20.64
N ASP A 106 -15.76 3.13 20.80
CA ASP A 106 -16.29 3.60 22.08
C ASP A 106 -15.25 3.63 23.22
N GLY A 107 -14.02 3.98 22.90
CA GLY A 107 -12.89 3.99 23.85
C GLY A 107 -12.37 2.61 24.24
N GLN A 108 -12.85 1.55 23.62
CA GLN A 108 -12.39 0.18 23.82
C GLN A 108 -11.62 -0.34 22.60
N ALA A 109 -10.60 -1.15 22.84
CA ALA A 109 -9.82 -1.81 21.82
C ALA A 109 -10.22 -3.29 21.75
N VAL A 110 -10.72 -3.74 20.59
CA VAL A 110 -11.08 -5.12 20.33
C VAL A 110 -10.13 -5.72 19.30
N SER A 111 -9.52 -6.86 19.63
CA SER A 111 -8.53 -7.51 18.76
C SER A 111 -9.12 -8.70 18.03
N TYR A 112 -8.93 -8.72 16.71
CA TYR A 112 -9.35 -9.79 15.81
C TYR A 112 -8.13 -10.48 15.21
N ARG A 113 -8.11 -11.79 15.21
CA ARG A 113 -7.06 -12.58 14.53
C ARG A 113 -7.34 -12.67 13.05
N GLY A 114 -6.30 -12.49 12.25
CA GLY A 114 -6.33 -12.56 10.80
C GLY A 114 -6.43 -11.19 10.14
N ASN A 115 -6.57 -11.23 8.84
CA ASN A 115 -6.66 -10.07 7.96
C ASN A 115 -8.09 -9.49 7.92
N TYR A 116 -8.29 -8.53 7.01
CA TYR A 116 -9.57 -7.84 6.85
C TYR A 116 -10.73 -8.80 6.53
N ASP A 117 -10.51 -9.83 5.70
CA ASP A 117 -11.54 -10.81 5.38
C ASP A 117 -11.97 -11.64 6.60
N ALA A 118 -10.99 -12.03 7.43
CA ALA A 118 -11.25 -12.73 8.66
C ALA A 118 -12.00 -11.84 9.68
N TYR A 119 -11.64 -10.56 9.76
CA TYR A 119 -12.33 -9.55 10.55
C TYR A 119 -13.79 -9.41 10.11
N LEU A 120 -14.05 -9.24 8.80
CA LEU A 120 -15.40 -9.12 8.25
C LEU A 120 -16.24 -10.36 8.56
N LYS A 121 -15.68 -11.56 8.41
CA LYS A 121 -16.39 -12.82 8.74
C LYS A 121 -16.76 -12.90 10.21
N GLN A 122 -15.90 -12.45 11.10
CA GLN A 122 -16.17 -12.42 12.55
C GLN A 122 -17.24 -11.39 12.90
N ASN A 123 -17.30 -10.27 12.17
CA ASN A 123 -18.30 -9.23 12.37
C ASN A 123 -19.60 -9.42 11.56
N ALA A 124 -19.57 -10.25 10.50
CA ALA A 124 -20.65 -10.34 9.51
C ALA A 124 -21.86 -11.18 9.93
N GLN A 125 -21.97 -11.63 11.18
CA GLN A 125 -23.22 -12.26 11.66
C GLN A 125 -24.46 -11.34 11.59
N ALA A 126 -24.30 -10.10 11.10
CA ALA A 126 -25.37 -9.12 11.11
C ALA A 126 -25.93 -8.68 9.72
N THR A 127 -25.34 -9.03 8.56
CA THR A 127 -25.86 -8.48 7.28
C THR A 127 -25.58 -9.33 6.04
N THR A 128 -26.44 -10.29 5.74
CA THR A 128 -26.35 -11.21 4.57
C THR A 128 -26.61 -10.48 3.22
N ALA A 129 -27.35 -9.41 3.20
CA ALA A 129 -27.74 -8.71 1.96
C ALA A 129 -26.63 -7.79 1.38
N GLY A 130 -25.76 -7.24 2.20
CA GLY A 130 -24.63 -6.39 1.75
C GLY A 130 -23.45 -7.17 1.17
N MET A 131 -23.30 -8.45 1.54
CA MET A 131 -22.14 -9.25 1.17
C MET A 131 -22.07 -9.59 -0.33
N ASN A 132 -23.20 -9.84 -0.98
CA ASN A 132 -23.22 -10.23 -2.39
C ASN A 132 -22.79 -9.08 -3.33
N ASN A 133 -23.15 -7.86 -2.99
CA ASN A 133 -22.71 -6.68 -3.74
C ASN A 133 -21.22 -6.38 -3.50
N PHE A 134 -20.78 -6.55 -2.27
CA PHE A 134 -19.41 -6.39 -1.82
C PHE A 134 -18.42 -7.33 -2.54
N GLU A 135 -18.73 -8.61 -2.67
CA GLU A 135 -17.90 -9.58 -3.38
C GLU A 135 -17.71 -9.24 -4.88
N GLN A 136 -18.75 -8.70 -5.52
CA GLN A 136 -18.67 -8.32 -6.94
C GLN A 136 -17.72 -7.12 -7.15
N ILE A 137 -17.82 -6.14 -6.27
CA ILE A 137 -16.96 -4.95 -6.31
C ILE A 137 -15.51 -5.33 -6.01
N GLU A 138 -15.25 -6.18 -5.02
CA GLU A 138 -13.89 -6.67 -4.74
C GLU A 138 -13.27 -7.43 -5.91
N LYS A 139 -14.03 -8.31 -6.56
CA LYS A 139 -13.58 -8.99 -7.78
C LYS A 139 -13.22 -8.01 -8.89
N ARG A 140 -13.99 -6.93 -9.03
CA ARG A 140 -13.73 -5.87 -10.01
C ARG A 140 -12.46 -5.11 -9.69
N ILE A 141 -12.23 -4.74 -8.44
CA ILE A 141 -11.00 -4.09 -7.96
C ILE A 141 -9.78 -4.95 -8.23
N VAL A 142 -9.80 -6.23 -7.84
CA VAL A 142 -8.68 -7.14 -8.10
C VAL A 142 -8.36 -7.20 -9.60
N ASN A 143 -9.38 -7.26 -10.45
CA ASN A 143 -9.18 -7.30 -11.90
C ASN A 143 -8.58 -6.00 -12.44
N LEU A 144 -9.02 -4.84 -11.94
CA LEU A 144 -8.46 -3.54 -12.33
C LEU A 144 -7.00 -3.38 -11.87
N LYS A 145 -6.68 -3.81 -10.67
CA LYS A 145 -5.29 -3.83 -10.15
C LYS A 145 -4.37 -4.62 -11.06
N GLN A 146 -4.79 -5.82 -11.45
CA GLN A 146 -4.00 -6.64 -12.37
C GLN A 146 -3.83 -5.96 -13.73
N LYS A 147 -4.90 -5.36 -14.28
CA LYS A 147 -4.83 -4.62 -15.55
C LYS A 147 -3.86 -3.44 -15.51
N VAL A 148 -3.84 -2.67 -14.41
CA VAL A 148 -2.88 -1.56 -14.25
C VAL A 148 -1.44 -2.07 -14.33
N LEU A 149 -1.11 -3.15 -13.62
CA LEU A 149 0.21 -3.76 -13.66
C LEU A 149 0.58 -4.28 -15.04
N ASP A 150 -0.37 -4.96 -15.71
CA ASP A 150 -0.15 -5.52 -17.05
C ASP A 150 0.08 -4.42 -18.08
N TYR A 151 -0.71 -3.35 -18.07
CA TYR A 151 -0.54 -2.21 -18.98
C TYR A 151 0.77 -1.48 -18.74
N GLN A 152 1.21 -1.36 -17.49
CA GLN A 152 2.50 -0.79 -17.15
C GLN A 152 3.64 -1.63 -17.73
N ARG A 153 3.64 -2.95 -17.52
CA ARG A 153 4.63 -3.88 -18.07
C ARG A 153 4.67 -3.86 -19.60
N LEU A 154 3.49 -3.81 -20.24
CA LEU A 154 3.39 -3.78 -21.70
C LEU A 154 3.90 -2.46 -22.26
N LYS A 155 3.64 -1.34 -21.60
CA LYS A 155 4.18 -0.01 -21.93
C LYS A 155 5.71 0.00 -21.87
N GLU A 156 6.29 -0.54 -20.80
CA GLU A 156 7.75 -0.60 -20.61
C GLU A 156 8.46 -1.49 -21.65
N LYS A 157 7.84 -2.59 -22.03
CA LYS A 157 8.39 -3.53 -23.04
C LYS A 157 8.27 -3.04 -24.48
N SER A 158 7.42 -2.08 -24.76
CA SER A 158 7.16 -1.62 -26.12
C SER A 158 8.15 -0.53 -26.53
N ARG A 159 8.66 -0.65 -27.78
CA ARG A 159 9.47 0.40 -28.44
C ARG A 159 8.65 1.23 -29.44
N ASN A 160 7.39 0.85 -29.69
CA ASN A 160 6.53 1.56 -30.64
C ASN A 160 5.76 2.69 -29.93
N PRO A 161 5.94 3.96 -30.34
CA PRO A 161 5.30 5.11 -29.68
C PRO A 161 3.76 5.02 -29.65
N GLY A 162 3.12 4.53 -30.73
CA GLY A 162 1.67 4.36 -30.79
C GLY A 162 1.15 3.32 -29.80
N THR A 163 1.90 2.22 -29.63
CA THR A 163 1.59 1.18 -28.67
C THR A 163 1.78 1.68 -27.23
N ILE A 164 2.83 2.44 -26.97
CA ILE A 164 3.07 3.07 -25.67
C ILE A 164 1.92 4.01 -25.29
N GLN A 165 1.50 4.86 -26.23
CA GLN A 165 0.39 5.79 -26.02
C GLN A 165 -0.94 5.06 -25.76
N LYS A 166 -1.20 3.97 -26.47
CA LYS A 166 -2.39 3.13 -26.25
C LYS A 166 -2.41 2.56 -24.83
N PHE A 167 -1.30 1.94 -24.40
CA PHE A 167 -1.23 1.34 -23.04
C PHE A 167 -1.27 2.40 -21.95
N LYS A 168 -0.68 3.58 -22.16
CA LYS A 168 -0.77 4.71 -21.23
C LYS A 168 -2.23 5.15 -21.02
N ARG A 169 -3.03 5.21 -22.11
CA ARG A 169 -4.47 5.55 -22.01
C ARG A 169 -5.23 4.50 -21.23
N LEU A 170 -5.04 3.21 -21.55
CA LEU A 170 -5.71 2.09 -20.87
C LEU A 170 -5.32 1.99 -19.39
N GLU A 171 -4.05 2.26 -19.06
CA GLU A 171 -3.59 2.34 -17.69
C GLU A 171 -4.30 3.47 -16.92
N ASN A 172 -4.40 4.65 -17.52
CA ASN A 172 -5.07 5.80 -16.88
C ASN A 172 -6.57 5.55 -16.68
N GLU A 173 -7.24 4.95 -17.66
CA GLU A 173 -8.66 4.57 -17.55
C GLU A 173 -8.87 3.56 -16.41
N ALA A 174 -8.02 2.53 -16.32
CA ALA A 174 -8.10 1.54 -15.25
C ALA A 174 -7.80 2.13 -13.87
N ARG A 175 -6.86 3.07 -13.77
CA ARG A 175 -6.56 3.79 -12.51
C ARG A 175 -7.72 4.68 -12.08
N ALA A 176 -8.36 5.38 -13.01
CA ALA A 176 -9.51 6.23 -12.71
C ALA A 176 -10.68 5.40 -12.16
N GLU A 177 -11.04 4.29 -12.82
CA GLU A 177 -12.08 3.38 -12.36
C GLU A 177 -11.73 2.76 -11.01
N LEU A 178 -10.45 2.38 -10.80
CA LEU A 178 -9.97 1.84 -9.53
C LEU A 178 -10.10 2.87 -8.39
N ALA A 179 -9.76 4.12 -8.65
CA ALA A 179 -9.90 5.20 -7.66
C ALA A 179 -11.37 5.43 -7.30
N GLU A 180 -12.27 5.49 -8.30
CA GLU A 180 -13.70 5.65 -8.09
C GLU A 180 -14.29 4.51 -7.24
N LEU A 181 -13.99 3.25 -7.59
CA LEU A 181 -14.47 2.10 -6.82
C LEU A 181 -13.89 2.07 -5.40
N SER A 182 -12.63 2.46 -5.23
CA SER A 182 -12.00 2.51 -3.91
C SER A 182 -12.59 3.61 -3.02
N GLU A 183 -13.05 4.71 -3.61
CA GLU A 183 -13.77 5.76 -2.86
C GLU A 183 -15.20 5.34 -2.51
N MET A 184 -15.90 4.66 -3.42
CA MET A 184 -17.26 4.14 -3.18
C MET A 184 -17.28 3.07 -2.09
N GLU A 185 -16.17 2.35 -1.93
CA GLU A 185 -16.01 1.26 -0.97
C GLU A 185 -15.46 1.70 0.39
N LYS A 186 -15.21 2.97 0.64
CA LYS A 186 -14.89 3.39 2.02
C LYS A 186 -15.98 2.84 2.93
N PRO A 187 -15.66 1.90 3.83
CA PRO A 187 -16.68 1.28 4.65
C PRO A 187 -17.22 2.30 5.64
N THR A 188 -18.34 2.84 5.31
CA THR A 188 -19.29 3.40 6.27
C THR A 188 -19.90 2.30 7.15
N PHE A 189 -19.47 1.07 6.98
CA PHE A 189 -20.06 -0.13 7.52
C PHE A 189 -20.16 -0.17 9.05
N TRP A 190 -19.31 0.53 9.73
CA TRP A 190 -19.29 0.60 11.19
C TRP A 190 -19.65 1.98 11.72
N ILE A 191 -19.61 3.02 10.89
CA ILE A 191 -20.00 4.37 11.26
C ILE A 191 -21.52 4.57 11.12
N ASP A 192 -22.17 3.92 10.13
CA ASP A 192 -23.59 4.17 9.83
C ASP A 192 -24.58 3.44 10.75
N LYS A 193 -24.14 2.52 11.61
CA LYS A 193 -25.03 1.87 12.58
C LYS A 193 -25.38 2.73 13.80
N GLU A 194 -24.70 3.85 14.00
CA GLU A 194 -24.97 4.77 15.11
C GLU A 194 -25.79 6.00 14.70
N SER A 195 -26.16 6.13 13.43
CA SER A 195 -26.94 7.28 12.93
C SER A 195 -28.38 6.90 12.51
N ALA A 196 -28.85 5.69 12.86
CA ALA A 196 -30.21 5.24 12.59
C ALA A 196 -30.98 4.96 13.90
#